data_55e718d35453a9901a7e32f44b7da70a
#
_entry.id   55e718d35453a9901a7e32f44b7da70a
#
_cell.length_a   1.000
_cell.length_b   1.000
_cell.length_c   1.000
_cell.angle_alpha   90.00
_cell.angle_beta   90.00
_cell.angle_gamma   90.00
#
_symmetry.space_group_name_H-M   'P 1'
#
loop_
_entity.id
_entity.type
_entity.pdbx_description
1 polymer ?
#
loop_
_entity_poly.entity_id
_entity_poly.type
_entity_poly.pdbx_seq_one_letter_code
_entity_poly.pdbx_strand_id
1 'polypeptide(L)'
;HGKAFAPGERVFLLMNAANRDPRAYEAPDRLDLQRRGVPHLTFGFGAHICLGFPLARLEGQIALPALLERWRTIELAAPRLEWIDSMVLRGMKAMPLRVRR
;
A
#
# COMPACT_ATOMS: atom_id res chain seq x y z
N HIS A 1 0.30 -16.77 -18.06
CA HIS A 1 0.24 -18.11 -17.43
C HIS A 1 -0.74 -19.06 -18.14
N GLY A 2 -1.25 -18.72 -19.34
CA GLY A 2 -2.00 -19.62 -20.22
C GLY A 2 -3.37 -20.08 -19.71
N LYS A 3 -3.93 -19.48 -18.66
CA LYS A 3 -5.29 -19.79 -18.22
C LYS A 3 -6.30 -19.05 -19.08
N ALA A 4 -7.27 -19.77 -19.63
CA ALA A 4 -8.43 -19.19 -20.29
C ALA A 4 -9.53 -18.96 -19.26
N PHE A 5 -10.32 -17.92 -19.47
CA PHE A 5 -11.49 -17.59 -18.67
C PHE A 5 -12.74 -17.70 -19.55
N ALA A 6 -13.80 -18.24 -19.01
CA ALA A 6 -15.09 -18.28 -19.68
C ALA A 6 -15.85 -16.95 -19.51
N PRO A 7 -16.75 -16.59 -20.45
CA PRO A 7 -17.64 -15.46 -20.28
C PRO A 7 -18.45 -15.56 -18.97
N GLY A 8 -18.46 -14.47 -18.17
CA GLY A 8 -19.15 -14.41 -16.89
C GLY A 8 -18.33 -14.86 -15.67
N GLU A 9 -17.14 -15.40 -15.84
CA GLU A 9 -16.25 -15.68 -14.72
C GLU A 9 -15.75 -14.40 -14.05
N ARG A 10 -15.66 -14.43 -12.72
CA ARG A 10 -15.13 -13.32 -11.92
C ARG A 10 -13.63 -13.48 -11.74
N VAL A 11 -12.89 -12.42 -12.04
CA VAL A 11 -11.43 -12.36 -11.86
C VAL A 11 -11.09 -11.32 -10.81
N PHE A 12 -10.33 -11.71 -9.80
CA PHE A 12 -9.82 -10.82 -8.76
C PHE A 12 -8.35 -10.54 -9.01
N LEU A 13 -7.99 -9.26 -9.16
CA LEU A 13 -6.62 -8.80 -9.29
C LEU A 13 -6.08 -8.47 -7.90
N LEU A 14 -5.22 -9.33 -7.36
CA LEU A 14 -4.64 -9.18 -6.03
C LEU A 14 -3.41 -8.25 -6.09
N MET A 15 -3.64 -6.94 -6.18
CA MET A 15 -2.58 -5.93 -6.34
C MET A 15 -1.58 -5.94 -5.18
N ASN A 16 -2.05 -6.19 -3.95
CA ASN A 16 -1.17 -6.29 -2.78
C ASN A 16 -0.21 -7.48 -2.88
N ALA A 17 -0.68 -8.61 -3.40
CA ALA A 17 0.15 -9.78 -3.66
C ALA A 17 1.11 -9.53 -4.82
N ALA A 18 0.65 -8.89 -5.89
CA ALA A 18 1.48 -8.53 -7.03
C ALA A 18 2.62 -7.57 -6.64
N ASN A 19 2.36 -6.60 -5.75
CA ASN A 19 3.38 -5.68 -5.23
C ASN A 19 4.41 -6.35 -4.30
N ARG A 20 4.18 -7.61 -3.93
CA ARG A 20 5.09 -8.44 -3.11
C ARG A 20 5.60 -9.68 -3.84
N ASP A 21 5.46 -9.71 -5.16
CA ASP A 21 5.97 -10.82 -5.95
C ASP A 21 7.51 -10.75 -6.04
N PRO A 22 8.25 -11.72 -5.48
CA PRO A 22 9.71 -11.71 -5.51
C PRO A 22 10.31 -11.88 -6.91
N ARG A 23 9.49 -12.27 -7.89
CA ARG A 23 9.90 -12.31 -9.30
C ARG A 23 9.96 -10.92 -9.96
N ALA A 24 9.23 -9.95 -9.38
CA ALA A 24 9.17 -8.58 -9.87
C ALA A 24 9.93 -7.59 -8.97
N TYR A 25 9.99 -7.86 -7.66
CA TYR A 25 10.61 -6.97 -6.68
C TYR A 25 11.63 -7.72 -5.82
N GLU A 26 12.82 -7.22 -5.75
CA GLU A 26 13.83 -7.70 -4.81
C GLU A 26 13.43 -7.35 -3.36
N ALA A 27 13.53 -8.30 -2.44
CA ALA A 27 13.15 -8.14 -1.03
C ALA A 27 11.80 -7.39 -0.84
N PRO A 28 10.67 -7.90 -1.39
CA PRO A 28 9.42 -7.16 -1.50
C PRO A 28 8.79 -6.78 -0.15
N ASP A 29 9.14 -7.49 0.93
CA ASP A 29 8.65 -7.21 2.28
C ASP A 29 9.47 -6.14 3.02
N ARG A 30 10.62 -5.75 2.47
CA ARG A 30 11.44 -4.69 3.03
C ARG A 30 10.95 -3.32 2.56
N LEU A 31 10.71 -2.40 3.49
CA LEU A 31 10.52 -1.00 3.16
C LEU A 31 11.85 -0.40 2.69
N ASP A 32 11.88 0.01 1.44
CA ASP A 32 13.04 0.64 0.81
C ASP A 32 12.58 1.92 0.09
N LEU A 33 12.90 3.06 0.70
CA LEU A 33 12.54 4.38 0.16
C LEU A 33 13.35 4.78 -1.08
N GLN A 34 14.44 4.07 -1.35
CA GLN A 34 15.29 4.29 -2.53
C GLN A 34 15.03 3.27 -3.64
N ARG A 35 14.05 2.39 -3.45
CA ARG A 35 13.70 1.37 -4.42
C ARG A 35 13.45 1.99 -5.80
N ARG A 36 14.14 1.45 -6.79
CA ARG A 36 13.97 1.79 -8.20
C ARG A 36 13.55 0.55 -8.98
N GLY A 37 13.10 0.73 -10.21
CA GLY A 37 12.73 -0.37 -11.10
C GLY A 37 11.23 -0.45 -11.35
N VAL A 38 10.62 -1.62 -11.16
CA VAL A 38 9.22 -1.87 -11.51
C VAL A 38 8.27 -0.99 -10.69
N PRO A 39 7.38 -0.19 -11.32
CA PRO A 39 6.37 0.58 -10.62
C PRO A 39 5.40 -0.32 -9.86
N HIS A 40 4.96 0.11 -8.66
CA HIS A 40 3.94 -0.59 -7.91
C HIS A 40 2.56 -0.49 -8.57
N LEU A 41 1.72 -1.49 -8.34
CA LEU A 41 0.36 -1.59 -8.89
C LEU A 41 -0.73 -1.12 -7.92
N THR A 42 -0.38 -0.43 -6.84
CA THR A 42 -1.32 -0.01 -5.78
C THR A 42 -2.50 0.78 -6.31
N PHE A 43 -2.29 1.58 -7.32
CA PHE A 43 -3.32 2.41 -7.96
C PHE A 43 -3.82 1.85 -9.30
N GLY A 44 -3.53 0.60 -9.60
CA GLY A 44 -3.84 -0.01 -10.88
C GLY A 44 -2.87 0.39 -11.98
N PHE A 45 -3.26 0.13 -13.22
CA PHE A 45 -2.46 0.39 -14.41
C PHE A 45 -3.36 0.64 -15.65
N GLY A 46 -2.86 1.41 -16.61
CA GLY A 46 -3.53 1.65 -17.89
C GLY A 46 -4.76 2.54 -17.78
N ALA A 47 -5.78 2.28 -18.60
CA ALA A 47 -6.98 3.12 -18.71
C ALA A 47 -7.82 3.19 -17.43
N HIS A 48 -7.65 2.24 -16.53
CA HIS A 48 -8.36 2.15 -15.24
C HIS A 48 -7.47 2.52 -14.04
N ILE A 49 -6.39 3.27 -14.24
CA ILE A 49 -5.61 3.81 -13.12
C ILE A 49 -6.51 4.62 -12.19
N CYS A 50 -6.26 4.51 -10.89
CA CYS A 50 -7.08 5.19 -9.87
C CYS A 50 -7.17 6.70 -10.14
N LEU A 51 -8.38 7.21 -10.27
CA LEU A 51 -8.61 8.63 -10.48
C LEU A 51 -8.14 9.50 -9.29
N GLY A 52 -8.21 8.95 -8.08
CA GLY A 52 -7.73 9.61 -6.85
C GLY A 52 -6.22 9.53 -6.62
N PHE A 53 -5.46 8.91 -7.51
CA PHE A 53 -4.01 8.76 -7.36
C PHE A 53 -3.26 10.09 -7.12
N PRO A 54 -3.51 11.19 -7.86
CA PRO A 54 -2.84 12.46 -7.61
C PRO A 54 -3.15 13.02 -6.23
N LEU A 55 -4.41 12.91 -5.78
CA LEU A 55 -4.83 13.35 -4.45
C LEU A 55 -4.15 12.54 -3.35
N ALA A 56 -4.15 11.22 -3.42
CA ALA A 56 -3.49 10.37 -2.44
C ALA A 56 -1.99 10.67 -2.31
N ARG A 57 -1.32 10.98 -3.42
CA ARG A 57 0.08 11.43 -3.40
C ARG A 57 0.26 12.77 -2.70
N LEU A 58 -0.61 13.73 -2.99
CA LEU A 58 -0.57 15.05 -2.35
C LEU A 58 -0.80 14.95 -0.85
N GLU A 59 -1.79 14.16 -0.43
CA GLU A 59 -2.04 13.89 0.99
C GLU A 59 -0.81 13.30 1.68
N GLY A 60 -0.17 12.30 1.09
CA GLY A 60 1.05 11.71 1.62
C GLY A 60 2.22 12.70 1.69
N GLN A 61 2.39 13.55 0.67
CA GLN A 61 3.44 14.57 0.62
C GLN A 61 3.26 15.67 1.67
N ILE A 62 2.04 15.94 2.10
CA ILE A 62 1.75 16.94 3.14
C ILE A 62 1.77 16.29 4.53
N ALA A 63 1.08 15.18 4.69
CA ALA A 63 0.88 14.57 6.00
C ALA A 63 2.15 13.96 6.60
N LEU A 64 2.96 13.26 5.78
CA LEU A 64 4.16 12.60 6.28
C LEU A 64 5.23 13.58 6.77
N PRO A 65 5.61 14.64 6.02
CA PRO A 65 6.53 15.64 6.53
C PRO A 65 6.00 16.34 7.79
N ALA A 66 4.72 16.74 7.81
CA ALA A 66 4.12 17.39 8.96
C ALA A 66 4.17 16.53 10.25
N LEU A 67 4.00 15.21 10.11
CA LEU A 67 4.17 14.26 11.21
C LEU A 67 5.62 14.19 11.69
N LEU A 68 6.57 14.08 10.77
CA LEU A 68 7.99 13.92 11.07
C LEU A 68 8.62 15.21 11.64
N GLU A 69 8.15 16.37 11.21
CA GLU A 69 8.57 17.68 11.76
C GLU A 69 8.04 17.89 13.18
N ARG A 70 6.84 17.39 13.47
CA ARG A 70 6.19 17.58 14.78
C ARG A 70 6.74 16.66 15.86
N TRP A 71 7.18 15.44 15.50
CA TRP A 71 7.54 14.42 16.45
C TRP A 71 8.93 13.82 16.15
N ARG A 72 9.80 13.82 17.15
CA ARG A 72 11.14 13.23 17.04
C ARG A 72 11.12 11.70 17.00
N THR A 73 10.21 11.11 17.78
CA THR A 73 10.03 9.66 17.78
C THR A 73 8.57 9.32 17.57
N ILE A 74 8.35 8.31 16.76
CA ILE A 74 7.03 7.75 16.48
C ILE A 74 7.17 6.23 16.57
N GLU A 75 6.51 5.63 17.55
CA GLU A 75 6.58 4.20 17.81
C GLU A 75 5.18 3.60 17.79
N LEU A 76 5.06 2.36 17.32
CA LEU A 76 3.80 1.64 17.41
C LEU A 76 3.49 1.32 18.88
N ALA A 77 2.33 1.76 19.37
CA ALA A 77 1.92 1.58 20.77
C ALA A 77 1.09 0.31 21.02
N ALA A 78 0.86 -0.50 19.99
CA ALA A 78 0.10 -1.74 20.08
C ALA A 78 0.95 -2.94 19.65
N PRO A 79 0.88 -4.09 20.35
CA PRO A 79 1.62 -5.30 19.97
C PRO A 79 1.06 -5.96 18.71
N ARG A 80 -0.20 -5.70 18.38
CA ARG A 80 -0.89 -6.17 17.18
C ARG A 80 -1.82 -5.09 16.67
N LEU A 81 -1.97 -5.05 15.36
CA LEU A 81 -2.89 -4.16 14.67
C LEU A 81 -4.14 -4.94 14.24
N GLU A 82 -5.30 -4.34 14.43
CA GLU A 82 -6.55 -4.87 13.91
C GLU A 82 -6.79 -4.36 12.50
N TRP A 83 -7.12 -5.28 11.62
CA TRP A 83 -7.39 -4.98 10.22
C TRP A 83 -8.89 -4.87 9.95
N ILE A 84 -9.24 -4.06 8.97
CA ILE A 84 -10.60 -4.00 8.44
C ILE A 84 -10.86 -5.33 7.71
N ASP A 85 -12.01 -5.93 8.01
CA ASP A 85 -12.48 -7.12 7.28
C ASP A 85 -13.05 -6.70 5.92
N SER A 86 -12.18 -6.69 4.93
CA SER A 86 -12.54 -6.28 3.56
C SER A 86 -11.65 -7.00 2.55
N MET A 87 -12.27 -7.53 1.52
CA MET A 87 -11.56 -8.14 0.38
C MET A 87 -10.90 -7.09 -0.52
N VAL A 88 -11.37 -5.85 -0.51
CA VAL A 88 -10.96 -4.81 -1.44
C VAL A 88 -9.96 -3.84 -0.79
N LEU A 89 -10.22 -3.43 0.44
CA LEU A 89 -9.43 -2.43 1.14
C LEU A 89 -8.67 -3.07 2.30
N ARG A 90 -7.36 -3.20 2.16
CA ARG A 90 -6.51 -3.59 3.26
C ARG A 90 -6.13 -2.36 4.08
N GLY A 91 -6.89 -2.08 5.11
CA GLY A 91 -6.64 -0.98 6.04
C GLY A 91 -6.63 -1.45 7.48
N MET A 92 -6.03 -0.67 8.36
CA MET A 92 -6.10 -0.87 9.81
C MET A 92 -7.31 -0.14 10.37
N LYS A 93 -7.99 -0.74 11.36
CA LYS A 93 -9.07 -0.06 12.09
C LYS A 93 -8.54 1.13 12.89
N ALA A 94 -7.35 0.96 13.47
CA ALA A 94 -6.62 2.00 14.19
C ALA A 94 -5.13 1.68 14.17
N MET A 95 -4.30 2.70 14.25
CA MET A 95 -2.84 2.59 14.42
C MET A 95 -2.43 3.44 15.64
N PRO A 96 -2.50 2.89 16.86
CA PRO A 96 -2.09 3.61 18.05
C PRO A 96 -0.60 3.89 18.02
N LEU A 97 -0.23 5.16 18.20
CA LEU A 97 1.17 5.61 18.17
C LEU A 97 1.55 6.26 19.49
N ARG A 98 2.76 5.97 19.95
CA ARG A 98 3.43 6.72 21.00
C ARG A 98 4.37 7.72 20.34
N VAL A 99 4.20 9.00 20.65
CA VAL A 99 4.98 10.07 20.04
C VAL A 99 5.69 10.88 21.10
N ARG A 100 6.89 11.40 20.78
CA ARG A 100 7.65 12.33 21.64
C ARG A 100 8.14 13.50 20.77
N ARG A 101 8.14 14.68 21.36
CA ARG A 101 8.76 15.90 20.79
C ARG A 101 10.25 15.91 21.01
#